data_00a4f81790db68b2b341ab78eeda579b
#
_entry.id   00a4f81790db68b2b341ab78eeda579b
#
_cell.length_a   1.000
_cell.length_b   1.000
_cell.length_c   1.000
_cell.angle_alpha   90.00
_cell.angle_beta   90.00
_cell.angle_gamma   90.00
#
_symmetry.space_group_name_H-M   'P 1'
#
loop_
_entity.id
_entity.type
_entity.pdbx_description
1 polymer ?
#
loop_
_entity_poly.entity_id
_entity_poly.type
_entity_poly.pdbx_seq_one_letter_code
_entity_poly.pdbx_strand_id
1 'polypeptide(L)'
;AAGAAVLALLGLDRRLHKDLVFAIGILVSVATLVIAIIAMAAMQEHNGGFQLVSNHTYTGASIGVRWYLGMDGISVFLVLLSVVLFPLVLITARNKVSSRSYAAWILLLEAAVLGTFLSLDLIFFFFFFELTLVPSYFIIAGWGHGRRAYAAIKFFLYTFLGSAFLFVGILALAFIHESQTHVLTFSLPALEHTHLSSTTGSLLFLAFTSAFAVKAPLFPFHTWSPDAYTEAPEEGSVVLSGILAKLGTYGIIRFDLTLFPHATRTWSPLILTLAVIGILYGAIVACAQRDLKRLVAYSSLAQIGFIALGTFALSTQGLSGAVLLMLNHGLIVGALFILIGFLYERRGTWQTNEMRGLQKVAPVMAGVFTVAMMASIGVPGLNGFVSEFLVLVGTFVTHRWWAVVAVAGVIVAAIYLLWAYQQVFHGVPGPDDARTHDLKPVERLVVAPLVILIVFLGVYPKPVLDRITPSVNQLVAHVEQVTGTHQPAVATDGTSGTGGQP
;
A
#
# COMPACT_ATOMS: atom_id res chain seq x y z
N ALA A 1 -11.30 -14.87 -5.08
CA ALA A 1 -11.64 -13.80 -6.04
C ALA A 1 -12.96 -14.06 -6.76
N ALA A 2 -13.14 -15.19 -7.48
CA ALA A 2 -14.41 -15.49 -8.19
C ALA A 2 -15.61 -15.57 -7.22
N GLY A 3 -15.45 -16.18 -6.05
CA GLY A 3 -16.49 -16.20 -5.01
C GLY A 3 -16.86 -14.83 -4.49
N ALA A 4 -15.89 -13.92 -4.32
CA ALA A 4 -16.14 -12.53 -3.93
C ALA A 4 -16.92 -11.78 -5.01
N ALA A 5 -16.61 -11.96 -6.29
CA ALA A 5 -17.35 -11.36 -7.40
C ALA A 5 -18.80 -11.86 -7.49
N VAL A 6 -19.02 -13.16 -7.31
CA VAL A 6 -20.38 -13.73 -7.28
C VAL A 6 -21.18 -13.20 -6.10
N LEU A 7 -20.58 -13.06 -4.93
CA LEU A 7 -21.24 -12.49 -3.75
C LEU A 7 -21.45 -10.97 -3.87
N ALA A 8 -20.55 -10.27 -4.59
CA ALA A 8 -20.78 -8.88 -4.96
C ALA A 8 -22.07 -8.73 -5.78
N LEU A 9 -22.28 -9.61 -6.77
CA LEU A 9 -23.51 -9.64 -7.56
C LEU A 9 -24.74 -10.00 -6.71
N LEU A 10 -24.63 -10.98 -5.81
CA LEU A 10 -25.70 -11.34 -4.88
C LEU A 10 -26.02 -10.21 -3.89
N GLY A 11 -25.01 -9.46 -3.45
CA GLY A 11 -25.17 -8.30 -2.57
C GLY A 11 -25.94 -7.15 -3.22
N LEU A 12 -26.04 -7.12 -4.54
CA LEU A 12 -26.88 -6.17 -5.28
C LEU A 12 -28.36 -6.61 -5.33
N ASP A 13 -28.67 -7.89 -5.03
CA ASP A 13 -30.06 -8.37 -5.00
C ASP A 13 -30.83 -7.74 -3.82
N ARG A 14 -31.90 -7.03 -4.14
CA ARG A 14 -32.78 -6.38 -3.15
C ARG A 14 -33.58 -7.35 -2.27
N ARG A 15 -33.62 -8.64 -2.60
CA ARG A 15 -34.35 -9.67 -1.85
C ARG A 15 -33.59 -10.18 -0.64
N LEU A 16 -32.25 -10.07 -0.63
CA LEU A 16 -31.43 -10.57 0.48
C LEU A 16 -31.43 -9.59 1.67
N HIS A 17 -31.47 -10.14 2.90
CA HIS A 17 -31.35 -9.34 4.11
C HIS A 17 -29.94 -8.76 4.26
N LYS A 18 -29.82 -7.50 4.70
CA LYS A 18 -28.54 -6.79 4.86
C LYS A 18 -27.52 -7.58 5.67
N ASP A 19 -27.93 -8.06 6.86
CA ASP A 19 -27.04 -8.75 7.78
C ASP A 19 -26.49 -10.06 7.21
N LEU A 20 -27.30 -10.76 6.40
CA LEU A 20 -26.88 -11.96 5.69
C LEU A 20 -25.80 -11.64 4.64
N VAL A 21 -25.98 -10.56 3.87
CA VAL A 21 -24.99 -10.14 2.84
C VAL A 21 -23.64 -9.80 3.51
N PHE A 22 -23.66 -9.02 4.61
CA PHE A 22 -22.44 -8.72 5.36
C PHE A 22 -21.81 -9.96 5.99
N ALA A 23 -22.62 -10.88 6.58
CA ALA A 23 -22.12 -12.12 7.16
C ALA A 23 -21.44 -13.02 6.11
N ILE A 24 -22.06 -13.18 4.93
CA ILE A 24 -21.48 -13.93 3.83
C ILE A 24 -20.20 -13.23 3.33
N GLY A 25 -20.22 -11.89 3.20
CA GLY A 25 -19.05 -11.11 2.78
C GLY A 25 -17.87 -11.30 3.73
N ILE A 26 -18.11 -11.20 5.04
CA ILE A 26 -17.09 -11.44 6.08
C ILE A 26 -16.57 -12.88 5.99
N LEU A 27 -17.45 -13.87 5.85
CA LEU A 27 -17.06 -15.27 5.74
C LEU A 27 -16.15 -15.52 4.54
N VAL A 28 -16.49 -14.96 3.38
CA VAL A 28 -15.68 -15.07 2.14
C VAL A 28 -14.32 -14.40 2.31
N SER A 29 -14.30 -13.20 2.86
CA SER A 29 -13.05 -12.46 3.06
C SER A 29 -12.15 -13.16 4.10
N VAL A 30 -12.73 -13.74 5.17
CA VAL A 30 -11.99 -14.58 6.14
C VAL A 30 -11.50 -15.89 5.48
N ALA A 31 -12.30 -16.53 4.64
CA ALA A 31 -11.85 -17.70 3.88
C ALA A 31 -10.68 -17.37 2.96
N THR A 32 -10.71 -16.19 2.30
CA THR A 32 -9.60 -15.69 1.48
C THR A 32 -8.34 -15.46 2.34
N LEU A 33 -8.48 -14.92 3.56
CA LEU A 33 -7.37 -14.78 4.51
C LEU A 33 -6.75 -16.15 4.86
N VAL A 34 -7.57 -17.14 5.16
CA VAL A 34 -7.08 -18.51 5.48
C VAL A 34 -6.33 -19.10 4.29
N ILE A 35 -6.88 -18.97 3.07
CA ILE A 35 -6.23 -19.45 1.85
C ILE A 35 -4.89 -18.74 1.62
N ALA A 36 -4.83 -17.43 1.83
CA ALA A 36 -3.58 -16.66 1.66
C ALA A 36 -2.51 -17.07 2.68
N ILE A 37 -2.89 -17.36 3.93
CA ILE A 37 -1.96 -17.87 4.95
C ILE A 37 -1.44 -19.26 4.56
N ILE A 38 -2.30 -20.17 4.08
CA ILE A 38 -1.90 -21.49 3.60
C ILE A 38 -0.97 -21.36 2.40
N ALA A 39 -1.29 -20.48 1.45
CA ALA A 39 -0.45 -20.20 0.29
C ALA A 39 0.94 -19.69 0.69
N MET A 40 1.01 -18.73 1.63
CA MET A 40 2.29 -18.25 2.17
C MET A 40 3.08 -19.36 2.87
N ALA A 41 2.41 -20.22 3.63
CA ALA A 41 3.07 -21.34 4.33
C ALA A 41 3.61 -22.42 3.35
N ALA A 42 3.00 -22.54 2.17
CA ALA A 42 3.45 -23.45 1.12
C ALA A 42 4.63 -22.89 0.30
N MET A 43 4.91 -21.58 0.41
CA MET A 43 6.04 -20.94 -0.29
C MET A 43 7.37 -21.26 0.39
N GLN A 44 8.42 -21.47 -0.42
CA GLN A 44 9.80 -21.63 0.04
C GLN A 44 10.39 -20.27 0.45
N GLU A 45 10.91 -20.17 1.67
CA GLU A 45 11.37 -18.90 2.24
C GLU A 45 12.55 -18.25 1.49
N HIS A 46 13.49 -19.07 1.00
CA HIS A 46 14.71 -18.58 0.36
C HIS A 46 14.65 -18.55 -1.17
N ASN A 47 13.47 -18.74 -1.76
CA ASN A 47 13.28 -18.67 -3.20
C ASN A 47 12.85 -17.24 -3.60
N GLY A 48 13.71 -16.53 -4.34
CA GLY A 48 13.43 -15.17 -4.83
C GLY A 48 12.49 -15.10 -6.02
N GLY A 49 12.27 -16.23 -6.72
CA GLY A 49 11.44 -16.30 -7.94
C GLY A 49 9.95 -16.41 -7.64
N PHE A 50 9.16 -16.39 -8.71
CA PHE A 50 7.72 -16.59 -8.62
C PHE A 50 7.36 -18.02 -8.22
N GLN A 51 6.44 -18.16 -7.27
CA GLN A 51 5.96 -19.41 -6.72
C GLN A 51 4.42 -19.48 -6.86
N LEU A 52 3.86 -20.69 -6.68
CA LEU A 52 2.42 -20.96 -6.84
C LEU A 52 1.90 -20.46 -8.19
N VAL A 53 2.67 -20.66 -9.22
CA VAL A 53 2.41 -20.15 -10.57
C VAL A 53 1.26 -20.91 -11.21
N SER A 54 0.27 -20.16 -11.73
CA SER A 54 -0.80 -20.65 -12.57
C SER A 54 -0.70 -19.97 -13.94
N ASN A 55 -0.36 -20.72 -14.97
CA ASN A 55 -0.18 -20.20 -16.33
C ASN A 55 -1.03 -21.01 -17.31
N HIS A 56 -2.11 -20.40 -17.80
CA HIS A 56 -3.02 -21.01 -18.76
C HIS A 56 -3.23 -20.08 -19.95
N THR A 57 -3.04 -20.61 -21.15
CA THR A 57 -3.42 -19.91 -22.38
C THR A 57 -4.91 -20.06 -22.61
N TYR A 58 -5.62 -18.95 -22.75
CA TYR A 58 -6.98 -19.00 -23.27
C TYR A 58 -6.97 -19.37 -24.77
N THR A 59 -8.06 -19.99 -25.24
CA THR A 59 -8.30 -20.36 -26.64
C THR A 59 -8.31 -19.16 -27.58
N GLY A 60 -7.21 -18.54 -27.77
CA GLY A 60 -6.99 -17.35 -28.57
C GLY A 60 -5.52 -16.98 -28.51
N ALA A 61 -4.62 -17.95 -28.79
CA ALA A 61 -3.17 -17.72 -28.84
C ALA A 61 -2.78 -16.53 -29.74
N SER A 62 -3.69 -16.06 -30.59
CA SER A 62 -3.53 -14.90 -31.46
C SER A 62 -3.51 -13.54 -30.72
N ILE A 63 -4.06 -13.43 -29.50
CA ILE A 63 -4.14 -12.14 -28.77
C ILE A 63 -2.97 -11.95 -27.80
N GLY A 64 -2.14 -12.97 -27.57
CA GLY A 64 -0.97 -12.88 -26.68
C GLY A 64 -1.27 -12.77 -25.19
N VAL A 65 -2.54 -12.69 -24.76
CA VAL A 65 -2.97 -12.55 -23.36
C VAL A 65 -3.06 -13.92 -22.69
N ARG A 66 -2.54 -14.05 -21.47
CA ARG A 66 -2.53 -15.31 -20.71
C ARG A 66 -3.08 -15.11 -19.30
N TRP A 67 -3.76 -16.13 -18.79
CA TRP A 67 -4.00 -16.24 -17.35
C TRP A 67 -2.69 -16.62 -16.68
N TYR A 68 -1.91 -15.61 -16.30
CA TYR A 68 -0.62 -15.83 -15.70
C TYR A 68 -0.58 -15.14 -14.33
N LEU A 69 -0.69 -15.96 -13.29
CA LEU A 69 -0.68 -15.51 -11.89
C LEU A 69 0.48 -16.18 -11.17
N GLY A 70 1.04 -15.49 -10.19
CA GLY A 70 2.09 -16.00 -9.32
C GLY A 70 2.35 -15.07 -8.14
N MET A 71 3.07 -15.57 -7.16
CA MET A 71 3.50 -14.81 -5.98
C MET A 71 4.99 -14.95 -5.77
N ASP A 72 5.59 -13.93 -5.17
CA ASP A 72 6.96 -13.94 -4.66
C ASP A 72 7.03 -13.25 -3.28
N GLY A 73 8.23 -13.08 -2.73
CA GLY A 73 8.43 -12.44 -1.43
C GLY A 73 7.98 -10.98 -1.36
N ILE A 74 7.80 -10.29 -2.50
CA ILE A 74 7.30 -8.92 -2.56
C ILE A 74 5.77 -8.92 -2.52
N SER A 75 5.12 -9.68 -3.40
CA SER A 75 3.66 -9.65 -3.55
C SER A 75 2.91 -10.34 -2.42
N VAL A 76 3.47 -11.41 -1.81
CA VAL A 76 2.80 -12.19 -0.76
C VAL A 76 2.38 -11.33 0.44
N PHE A 77 3.22 -10.38 0.86
CA PHE A 77 2.90 -9.52 2.02
C PHE A 77 1.87 -8.45 1.70
N LEU A 78 1.76 -8.03 0.44
CA LEU A 78 0.71 -7.12 -0.01
C LEU A 78 -0.64 -7.83 -0.15
N VAL A 79 -0.62 -9.10 -0.58
CA VAL A 79 -1.78 -9.99 -0.55
C VAL A 79 -2.23 -10.18 0.90
N LEU A 80 -1.32 -10.53 1.83
CA LEU A 80 -1.65 -10.72 3.25
C LEU A 80 -2.19 -9.43 3.90
N LEU A 81 -1.57 -8.28 3.64
CA LEU A 81 -2.09 -6.99 4.10
C LEU A 81 -3.54 -6.79 3.66
N SER A 82 -3.83 -7.07 2.39
CA SER A 82 -5.16 -6.90 1.84
C SER A 82 -6.17 -7.82 2.52
N VAL A 83 -5.89 -9.13 2.58
CA VAL A 83 -6.83 -10.11 3.17
C VAL A 83 -6.97 -9.98 4.70
N VAL A 84 -6.07 -9.27 5.38
CA VAL A 84 -6.23 -8.88 6.79
C VAL A 84 -7.15 -7.68 6.92
N LEU A 85 -6.99 -6.65 6.08
CA LEU A 85 -7.74 -5.40 6.21
C LEU A 85 -9.19 -5.52 5.74
N PHE A 86 -9.48 -6.25 4.65
CA PHE A 86 -10.83 -6.34 4.09
C PHE A 86 -11.88 -6.93 5.04
N PRO A 87 -11.63 -8.05 5.77
CA PRO A 87 -12.58 -8.54 6.78
C PRO A 87 -12.84 -7.52 7.89
N LEU A 88 -11.79 -6.83 8.36
CA LEU A 88 -11.92 -5.81 9.42
C LEU A 88 -12.77 -4.62 8.95
N VAL A 89 -12.59 -4.19 7.70
CA VAL A 89 -13.42 -3.17 7.05
C VAL A 89 -14.89 -3.60 6.97
N LEU A 90 -15.16 -4.84 6.56
CA LEU A 90 -16.53 -5.36 6.48
C LEU A 90 -17.19 -5.48 7.87
N ILE A 91 -16.45 -5.95 8.90
CA ILE A 91 -16.94 -6.03 10.28
C ILE A 91 -17.28 -4.62 10.80
N THR A 92 -16.41 -3.64 10.56
CA THR A 92 -16.63 -2.27 10.99
C THR A 92 -17.83 -1.64 10.28
N ALA A 93 -17.95 -1.82 8.97
CA ALA A 93 -19.02 -1.26 8.16
C ALA A 93 -20.41 -1.87 8.45
N ARG A 94 -20.48 -3.13 8.90
CA ARG A 94 -21.75 -3.85 9.11
C ARG A 94 -22.77 -3.08 9.93
N ASN A 95 -22.34 -2.45 11.00
CA ASN A 95 -23.21 -1.74 11.94
C ASN A 95 -23.50 -0.29 11.53
N LYS A 96 -22.63 0.30 10.70
CA LYS A 96 -22.69 1.71 10.29
C LYS A 96 -23.48 1.91 8.98
N VAL A 97 -23.25 1.03 8.02
CA VAL A 97 -23.78 1.17 6.67
C VAL A 97 -25.09 0.38 6.52
N SER A 98 -26.16 1.06 6.10
CA SER A 98 -27.46 0.42 5.90
C SER A 98 -27.58 -0.32 4.56
N SER A 99 -26.70 -0.07 3.61
CA SER A 99 -26.78 -0.57 2.24
C SER A 99 -26.02 -1.88 2.02
N ARG A 100 -26.69 -2.86 1.46
CA ARG A 100 -26.13 -4.15 1.02
C ARG A 100 -25.08 -3.98 -0.07
N SER A 101 -25.29 -3.06 -0.99
CA SER A 101 -24.38 -2.79 -2.10
C SER A 101 -22.98 -2.34 -1.65
N TYR A 102 -22.86 -1.78 -0.44
CA TYR A 102 -21.56 -1.43 0.12
C TYR A 102 -20.66 -2.67 0.29
N ALA A 103 -21.19 -3.74 0.89
CA ALA A 103 -20.44 -4.98 1.04
C ALA A 103 -20.06 -5.59 -0.31
N ALA A 104 -20.95 -5.49 -1.31
CA ALA A 104 -20.66 -5.95 -2.67
C ALA A 104 -19.50 -5.18 -3.31
N TRP A 105 -19.46 -3.84 -3.17
CA TRP A 105 -18.36 -3.03 -3.68
C TRP A 105 -17.04 -3.33 -2.97
N ILE A 106 -17.06 -3.54 -1.64
CA ILE A 106 -15.85 -3.92 -0.89
C ILE A 106 -15.31 -5.28 -1.36
N LEU A 107 -16.18 -6.28 -1.57
CA LEU A 107 -15.73 -7.61 -2.06
C LEU A 107 -15.21 -7.57 -3.51
N LEU A 108 -15.83 -6.76 -4.37
CA LEU A 108 -15.32 -6.55 -5.72
C LEU A 108 -13.94 -5.88 -5.69
N LEU A 109 -13.77 -4.92 -4.79
CA LEU A 109 -12.50 -4.24 -4.59
C LEU A 109 -11.41 -5.20 -4.06
N GLU A 110 -11.75 -6.08 -3.11
CA GLU A 110 -10.86 -7.15 -2.63
C GLU A 110 -10.39 -8.04 -3.78
N ALA A 111 -11.33 -8.51 -4.62
CA ALA A 111 -11.00 -9.34 -5.78
C ALA A 111 -10.09 -8.62 -6.78
N ALA A 112 -10.36 -7.34 -7.07
CA ALA A 112 -9.57 -6.53 -7.98
C ALA A 112 -8.14 -6.28 -7.45
N VAL A 113 -8.01 -5.98 -6.17
CA VAL A 113 -6.70 -5.79 -5.50
C VAL A 113 -5.86 -7.06 -5.54
N LEU A 114 -6.45 -8.20 -5.17
CA LEU A 114 -5.75 -9.49 -5.19
C LEU A 114 -5.33 -9.87 -6.61
N GLY A 115 -6.23 -9.66 -7.60
CA GLY A 115 -5.90 -9.87 -9.01
C GLY A 115 -4.71 -9.01 -9.45
N THR A 116 -4.63 -7.76 -9.02
CA THR A 116 -3.52 -6.86 -9.34
C THR A 116 -2.18 -7.36 -8.77
N PHE A 117 -2.13 -7.78 -7.48
CA PHE A 117 -0.87 -8.25 -6.87
C PHE A 117 -0.41 -9.62 -7.37
N LEU A 118 -1.31 -10.42 -7.93
CA LEU A 118 -1.00 -11.76 -8.40
C LEU A 118 -0.68 -11.81 -9.90
N SER A 119 -1.05 -10.80 -10.69
CA SER A 119 -0.92 -10.82 -12.15
C SER A 119 0.54 -10.68 -12.60
N LEU A 120 0.97 -11.64 -13.45
CA LEU A 120 2.25 -11.65 -14.17
C LEU A 120 2.09 -11.43 -15.67
N ASP A 121 0.87 -11.20 -16.14
CA ASP A 121 0.52 -10.73 -17.48
C ASP A 121 0.09 -9.27 -17.38
N LEU A 122 0.66 -8.40 -18.21
CA LEU A 122 0.45 -6.95 -18.11
C LEU A 122 -0.98 -6.51 -18.45
N ILE A 123 -1.70 -7.24 -19.33
CA ILE A 123 -3.10 -6.95 -19.63
C ILE A 123 -4.00 -7.37 -18.47
N PHE A 124 -3.74 -8.53 -17.84
CA PHE A 124 -4.48 -8.93 -16.64
C PHE A 124 -4.17 -8.00 -15.46
N PHE A 125 -2.92 -7.59 -15.31
CA PHE A 125 -2.55 -6.58 -14.32
C PHE A 125 -3.33 -5.29 -14.56
N PHE A 126 -3.31 -4.75 -15.78
CA PHE A 126 -4.04 -3.53 -16.14
C PHE A 126 -5.54 -3.66 -15.88
N PHE A 127 -6.15 -4.78 -16.28
CA PHE A 127 -7.56 -5.05 -16.05
C PHE A 127 -7.94 -4.98 -14.56
N PHE A 128 -7.21 -5.70 -13.70
CA PHE A 128 -7.49 -5.70 -12.26
C PHE A 128 -7.14 -4.36 -11.60
N PHE A 129 -6.06 -3.71 -12.03
CA PHE A 129 -5.65 -2.40 -11.57
C PHE A 129 -6.74 -1.34 -11.84
N GLU A 130 -7.33 -1.34 -13.04
CA GLU A 130 -8.45 -0.47 -13.41
C GLU A 130 -9.76 -0.88 -12.73
N LEU A 131 -10.00 -2.17 -12.56
CA LEU A 131 -11.19 -2.66 -11.87
C LEU A 131 -11.28 -2.11 -10.44
N THR A 132 -10.15 -1.77 -9.79
CA THR A 132 -10.16 -1.13 -8.46
C THR A 132 -10.81 0.25 -8.48
N LEU A 133 -10.82 0.92 -9.61
CA LEU A 133 -11.32 2.30 -9.75
C LEU A 133 -12.83 2.38 -9.55
N VAL A 134 -13.56 1.44 -10.16
CA VAL A 134 -15.02 1.43 -10.17
C VAL A 134 -15.61 1.31 -8.75
N PRO A 135 -15.28 0.26 -7.96
CA PRO A 135 -15.81 0.15 -6.60
C PRO A 135 -15.35 1.30 -5.71
N SER A 136 -14.11 1.77 -5.86
CA SER A 136 -13.60 2.91 -5.07
C SER A 136 -14.38 4.19 -5.32
N TYR A 137 -14.68 4.48 -6.60
CA TYR A 137 -15.52 5.62 -6.96
C TYR A 137 -16.90 5.55 -6.27
N PHE A 138 -17.57 4.39 -6.36
CA PHE A 138 -18.88 4.22 -5.75
C PHE A 138 -18.84 4.26 -4.22
N ILE A 139 -17.80 3.73 -3.59
CA ILE A 139 -17.60 3.80 -2.13
C ILE A 139 -17.48 5.26 -1.69
N ILE A 140 -16.66 6.07 -2.36
CA ILE A 140 -16.52 7.50 -2.04
C ILE A 140 -17.81 8.27 -2.32
N ALA A 141 -18.36 8.15 -3.52
CA ALA A 141 -19.53 8.93 -3.96
C ALA A 141 -20.83 8.56 -3.22
N GLY A 142 -21.01 7.27 -2.91
CA GLY A 142 -22.25 6.76 -2.31
C GLY A 142 -22.32 6.93 -0.80
N TRP A 143 -21.20 6.70 -0.10
CA TRP A 143 -21.17 6.64 1.37
C TRP A 143 -20.20 7.62 2.02
N GLY A 144 -19.52 8.43 1.24
CA GLY A 144 -18.62 9.47 1.75
C GLY A 144 -19.33 10.64 2.41
N HIS A 145 -18.53 11.56 2.94
CA HIS A 145 -18.96 12.74 3.68
C HIS A 145 -18.75 14.02 2.84
N GLY A 146 -19.22 15.12 3.32
CA GLY A 146 -18.95 16.45 2.82
C GLY A 146 -19.01 16.58 1.29
N ARG A 147 -17.87 16.86 0.67
CA ARG A 147 -17.72 17.03 -0.79
C ARG A 147 -17.45 15.72 -1.53
N ARG A 148 -18.05 14.61 -1.11
CA ARG A 148 -17.85 13.26 -1.62
C ARG A 148 -17.91 13.12 -3.15
N ALA A 149 -18.86 13.80 -3.80
CA ALA A 149 -18.99 13.75 -5.26
C ALA A 149 -17.76 14.36 -5.95
N TYR A 150 -17.30 15.52 -5.48
CA TYR A 150 -16.07 16.15 -5.98
C TYR A 150 -14.85 15.25 -5.77
N ALA A 151 -14.68 14.70 -4.58
CA ALA A 151 -13.56 13.83 -4.26
C ALA A 151 -13.56 12.55 -5.11
N ALA A 152 -14.73 11.93 -5.33
CA ALA A 152 -14.89 10.76 -6.17
C ALA A 152 -14.56 11.04 -7.65
N ILE A 153 -15.07 12.13 -8.21
CA ILE A 153 -14.79 12.53 -9.60
C ILE A 153 -13.30 12.86 -9.75
N LYS A 154 -12.72 13.62 -8.82
CA LYS A 154 -11.29 13.98 -8.84
C LYS A 154 -10.42 12.72 -8.79
N PHE A 155 -10.70 11.79 -7.87
CA PHE A 155 -10.03 10.50 -7.80
C PHE A 155 -10.13 9.74 -9.11
N PHE A 156 -11.34 9.61 -9.67
CA PHE A 156 -11.59 8.90 -10.92
C PHE A 156 -10.79 9.49 -12.08
N LEU A 157 -10.91 10.80 -12.32
CA LEU A 157 -10.25 11.45 -13.45
C LEU A 157 -8.71 11.40 -13.35
N TYR A 158 -8.15 11.60 -12.14
CA TYR A 158 -6.70 11.51 -11.95
C TYR A 158 -6.18 10.11 -12.27
N THR A 159 -6.80 9.09 -11.68
CA THR A 159 -6.33 7.72 -11.82
C THR A 159 -6.57 7.18 -13.23
N PHE A 160 -7.71 7.46 -13.83
CA PHE A 160 -8.03 7.07 -15.20
C PHE A 160 -7.09 7.70 -16.23
N LEU A 161 -6.77 8.99 -16.08
CA LEU A 161 -5.81 9.65 -16.97
C LEU A 161 -4.40 9.04 -16.83
N GLY A 162 -3.97 8.75 -15.60
CA GLY A 162 -2.69 8.09 -15.35
C GLY A 162 -2.63 6.72 -16.04
N SER A 163 -3.65 5.89 -15.84
CA SER A 163 -3.68 4.53 -16.39
C SER A 163 -3.80 4.47 -17.91
N ALA A 164 -4.31 5.51 -18.57
CA ALA A 164 -4.28 5.61 -20.03
C ALA A 164 -2.85 5.58 -20.58
N PHE A 165 -1.89 6.25 -19.93
CA PHE A 165 -0.48 6.16 -20.29
C PHE A 165 0.09 4.76 -20.09
N LEU A 166 -0.28 4.09 -19.01
CA LEU A 166 0.12 2.70 -18.75
C LEU A 166 -0.37 1.77 -19.85
N PHE A 167 -1.63 1.89 -20.26
CA PHE A 167 -2.22 1.05 -21.30
C PHE A 167 -1.48 1.20 -22.64
N VAL A 168 -1.25 2.46 -23.05
CA VAL A 168 -0.48 2.74 -24.27
C VAL A 168 0.93 2.19 -24.16
N GLY A 169 1.58 2.33 -23.01
CA GLY A 169 2.92 1.80 -22.75
C GLY A 169 2.97 0.27 -22.83
N ILE A 170 1.97 -0.44 -22.27
CA ILE A 170 1.87 -1.91 -22.34
C ILE A 170 1.75 -2.38 -23.79
N LEU A 171 0.85 -1.75 -24.56
CA LEU A 171 0.67 -2.12 -25.99
C LEU A 171 1.95 -1.83 -26.79
N ALA A 172 2.56 -0.66 -26.59
CA ALA A 172 3.80 -0.30 -27.30
C ALA A 172 4.93 -1.30 -26.99
N LEU A 173 5.11 -1.68 -25.71
CA LEU A 173 6.12 -2.66 -25.31
C LEU A 173 5.88 -4.03 -25.94
N ALA A 174 4.63 -4.51 -25.94
CA ALA A 174 4.27 -5.80 -26.52
C ALA A 174 4.49 -5.84 -28.04
N PHE A 175 4.14 -4.79 -28.77
CA PHE A 175 4.38 -4.71 -30.21
C PHE A 175 5.87 -4.56 -30.55
N ILE A 176 6.66 -3.87 -29.72
CA ILE A 176 8.13 -3.83 -29.89
C ILE A 176 8.70 -5.24 -29.69
N HIS A 177 8.26 -5.97 -28.67
CA HIS A 177 8.67 -7.35 -28.43
C HIS A 177 8.31 -8.26 -29.62
N GLU A 178 7.06 -8.17 -30.13
CA GLU A 178 6.59 -8.91 -31.29
C GLU A 178 7.45 -8.62 -32.52
N SER A 179 7.83 -7.38 -32.76
CA SER A 179 8.68 -7.02 -33.91
C SER A 179 10.07 -7.69 -33.88
N GLN A 180 10.56 -8.03 -32.68
CA GLN A 180 11.86 -8.66 -32.46
C GLN A 180 11.79 -10.19 -32.44
N THR A 181 10.71 -10.75 -31.90
CA THR A 181 10.58 -12.19 -31.61
C THR A 181 9.55 -12.90 -32.49
N HIS A 182 8.71 -12.16 -33.25
CA HIS A 182 7.54 -12.63 -33.96
C HIS A 182 6.49 -13.33 -33.09
N VAL A 183 6.50 -13.04 -31.77
CA VAL A 183 5.54 -13.57 -30.80
C VAL A 183 4.91 -12.42 -30.02
N LEU A 184 3.60 -12.21 -30.20
CA LEU A 184 2.85 -11.27 -29.39
C LEU A 184 2.63 -11.87 -28.00
N THR A 185 3.08 -11.18 -26.96
CA THR A 185 2.89 -11.59 -25.56
C THR A 185 2.82 -10.38 -24.62
N PHE A 186 2.10 -10.56 -23.50
CA PHE A 186 2.03 -9.60 -22.40
C PHE A 186 2.62 -10.18 -21.11
N SER A 187 3.26 -11.33 -21.19
CA SER A 187 3.91 -12.00 -20.06
C SER A 187 5.11 -11.22 -19.56
N LEU A 188 5.14 -10.85 -18.29
CA LEU A 188 6.24 -10.12 -17.67
C LEU A 188 7.61 -10.79 -17.89
N PRO A 189 7.79 -12.12 -17.63
CA PRO A 189 9.09 -12.76 -17.85
C PRO A 189 9.54 -12.79 -19.31
N ALA A 190 8.62 -12.74 -20.29
CA ALA A 190 8.99 -12.66 -21.68
C ALA A 190 9.39 -11.23 -22.09
N LEU A 191 8.63 -10.25 -21.62
CA LEU A 191 8.86 -8.83 -21.95
C LEU A 191 10.13 -8.27 -21.31
N GLU A 192 10.61 -8.85 -20.21
CA GLU A 192 11.88 -8.53 -19.56
C GLU A 192 13.08 -8.64 -20.51
N HIS A 193 13.01 -9.51 -21.50
CA HIS A 193 14.08 -9.73 -22.48
C HIS A 193 13.95 -8.88 -23.76
N THR A 194 13.06 -7.88 -23.78
CA THR A 194 12.87 -6.98 -24.92
C THR A 194 14.00 -5.97 -25.01
N HIS A 195 14.66 -5.91 -26.18
CA HIS A 195 15.69 -4.91 -26.40
C HIS A 195 15.08 -3.54 -26.69
N LEU A 196 15.37 -2.57 -25.83
CA LEU A 196 14.85 -1.19 -25.93
C LEU A 196 16.00 -0.21 -26.19
N SER A 197 15.80 0.72 -27.12
CA SER A 197 16.70 1.87 -27.22
C SER A 197 16.58 2.73 -25.97
N SER A 198 17.62 3.49 -25.62
CA SER A 198 17.62 4.37 -24.45
C SER A 198 16.43 5.36 -24.46
N THR A 199 16.10 5.93 -25.62
CA THR A 199 14.96 6.86 -25.75
C THR A 199 13.63 6.13 -25.55
N THR A 200 13.44 5.00 -26.23
CA THR A 200 12.20 4.20 -26.13
C THR A 200 12.01 3.69 -24.70
N GLY A 201 13.07 3.13 -24.09
CA GLY A 201 13.03 2.68 -22.72
C GLY A 201 12.67 3.81 -21.73
N SER A 202 13.22 5.03 -21.92
CA SER A 202 12.88 6.19 -21.10
C SER A 202 11.42 6.65 -21.29
N LEU A 203 10.91 6.65 -22.51
CA LEU A 203 9.51 7.03 -22.78
C LEU A 203 8.53 6.03 -22.17
N LEU A 204 8.78 4.71 -22.31
CA LEU A 204 7.95 3.66 -21.71
C LEU A 204 8.02 3.71 -20.18
N PHE A 205 9.22 3.87 -19.61
CA PHE A 205 9.40 4.06 -18.17
C PHE A 205 8.57 5.24 -17.65
N LEU A 206 8.65 6.41 -18.32
CA LEU A 206 7.87 7.58 -17.90
C LEU A 206 6.36 7.36 -18.03
N ALA A 207 5.90 6.61 -19.05
CA ALA A 207 4.48 6.25 -19.20
C ALA A 207 4.00 5.35 -18.04
N PHE A 208 4.76 4.31 -17.70
CA PHE A 208 4.44 3.42 -16.58
C PHE A 208 4.56 4.13 -15.24
N THR A 209 5.71 4.78 -14.98
CA THR A 209 5.95 5.51 -13.73
C THR A 209 4.91 6.61 -13.49
N SER A 210 4.47 7.34 -14.53
CA SER A 210 3.44 8.39 -14.35
C SER A 210 2.11 7.80 -13.87
N ALA A 211 1.68 6.68 -14.42
CA ALA A 211 0.47 5.98 -13.98
C ALA A 211 0.58 5.50 -12.53
N PHE A 212 1.72 4.88 -12.20
CA PHE A 212 1.97 4.37 -10.85
C PHE A 212 2.15 5.50 -9.84
N ALA A 213 2.80 6.61 -10.21
CA ALA A 213 2.94 7.80 -9.37
C ALA A 213 1.60 8.50 -9.09
N VAL A 214 0.69 8.50 -10.07
CA VAL A 214 -0.69 8.96 -9.85
C VAL A 214 -1.41 8.06 -8.86
N LYS A 215 -1.34 6.72 -9.03
CA LYS A 215 -2.03 5.76 -8.17
C LYS A 215 -1.45 5.70 -6.76
N ALA A 216 -0.11 5.80 -6.63
CA ALA A 216 0.64 5.81 -5.37
C ALA A 216 0.67 7.18 -4.68
N PRO A 217 -0.17 8.12 -5.01
CA PRO A 217 -0.13 9.57 -4.87
C PRO A 217 1.25 10.17 -4.56
N LEU A 218 2.22 9.94 -5.44
CA LEU A 218 3.53 10.57 -5.32
C LEU A 218 3.47 12.06 -5.67
N PHE A 219 4.30 12.87 -5.01
CA PHE A 219 4.43 14.28 -5.41
C PHE A 219 4.98 14.39 -6.85
N PRO A 220 4.40 15.25 -7.71
CA PRO A 220 3.30 16.19 -7.51
C PRO A 220 1.88 15.65 -7.79
N PHE A 221 1.72 14.37 -8.12
CA PHE A 221 0.44 13.77 -8.56
C PHE A 221 -0.51 13.39 -7.40
N HIS A 222 -0.25 13.86 -6.20
CA HIS A 222 -0.90 13.46 -4.94
C HIS A 222 -2.23 14.16 -4.64
N THR A 223 -2.58 15.25 -5.35
CA THR A 223 -3.63 16.19 -4.88
C THR A 223 -5.04 15.59 -4.77
N TRP A 224 -5.28 14.42 -5.37
CA TRP A 224 -6.54 13.70 -5.25
C TRP A 224 -6.67 12.93 -3.92
N SER A 225 -5.55 12.45 -3.37
CA SER A 225 -5.57 11.49 -2.26
C SER A 225 -6.01 12.10 -0.93
N PRO A 226 -5.60 13.32 -0.50
CA PRO A 226 -6.12 13.90 0.72
C PRO A 226 -7.63 14.16 0.66
N ASP A 227 -8.16 14.57 -0.50
CA ASP A 227 -9.60 14.77 -0.67
C ASP A 227 -10.34 13.43 -0.64
N ALA A 228 -9.86 12.42 -1.39
CA ALA A 228 -10.47 11.10 -1.42
C ALA A 228 -10.45 10.41 -0.06
N TYR A 229 -9.32 10.44 0.67
CA TYR A 229 -9.18 9.80 1.97
C TYR A 229 -10.00 10.51 3.06
N THR A 230 -10.14 11.84 2.99
CA THR A 230 -10.93 12.60 3.97
C THR A 230 -12.42 12.44 3.73
N GLU A 231 -12.86 12.50 2.48
CA GLU A 231 -14.28 12.47 2.15
C GLU A 231 -14.86 11.03 2.07
N ALA A 232 -14.04 9.99 1.85
CA ALA A 232 -14.51 8.59 1.89
C ALA A 232 -15.08 8.23 3.28
N PRO A 233 -15.98 7.24 3.38
CA PRO A 233 -16.29 6.67 4.69
C PRO A 233 -15.00 6.11 5.32
N GLU A 234 -14.90 6.06 6.65
CA GLU A 234 -13.65 5.70 7.33
C GLU A 234 -13.12 4.33 6.89
N GLU A 235 -14.00 3.37 6.71
CA GLU A 235 -13.68 2.04 6.19
C GLU A 235 -13.15 2.10 4.75
N GLY A 236 -13.69 3.00 3.93
CA GLY A 236 -13.18 3.31 2.60
C GLY A 236 -11.77 3.91 2.66
N SER A 237 -11.52 4.82 3.62
CA SER A 237 -10.20 5.44 3.82
C SER A 237 -9.13 4.40 4.19
N VAL A 238 -9.48 3.37 4.99
CA VAL A 238 -8.60 2.23 5.29
C VAL A 238 -8.13 1.55 4.01
N VAL A 239 -9.04 1.22 3.10
CA VAL A 239 -8.70 0.51 1.85
C VAL A 239 -7.95 1.43 0.89
N LEU A 240 -8.40 2.67 0.70
CA LEU A 240 -7.79 3.63 -0.22
C LEU A 240 -6.33 3.92 0.15
N SER A 241 -6.06 4.25 1.41
CA SER A 241 -4.73 4.59 1.89
C SER A 241 -3.91 3.36 2.25
N GLY A 242 -4.50 2.38 2.93
CA GLY A 242 -3.83 1.17 3.40
C GLY A 242 -3.41 0.22 2.27
N ILE A 243 -4.22 0.10 1.20
CA ILE A 243 -4.03 -0.90 0.15
C ILE A 243 -3.85 -0.27 -1.23
N LEU A 244 -4.80 0.56 -1.71
CA LEU A 244 -4.80 1.03 -3.10
C LEU A 244 -3.56 1.83 -3.47
N ALA A 245 -3.07 2.66 -2.57
CA ALA A 245 -1.82 3.40 -2.80
C ALA A 245 -0.63 2.47 -3.05
N LYS A 246 -0.63 1.25 -2.46
CA LYS A 246 0.43 0.25 -2.64
C LYS A 246 0.37 -0.44 -4.01
N LEU A 247 -0.75 -0.40 -4.71
CA LEU A 247 -0.82 -0.89 -6.09
C LEU A 247 0.12 -0.09 -7.01
N GLY A 248 0.22 1.23 -6.80
CA GLY A 248 1.13 2.08 -7.56
C GLY A 248 2.60 1.81 -7.20
N THR A 249 2.95 1.78 -5.91
CA THR A 249 4.33 1.48 -5.47
C THR A 249 4.75 0.06 -5.85
N TYR A 250 3.84 -0.91 -5.78
CA TYR A 250 4.07 -2.26 -6.28
C TYR A 250 4.31 -2.27 -7.79
N GLY A 251 3.52 -1.50 -8.55
CA GLY A 251 3.69 -1.38 -10.01
C GLY A 251 5.08 -0.86 -10.38
N ILE A 252 5.59 0.15 -9.68
CA ILE A 252 6.96 0.65 -9.85
C ILE A 252 7.98 -0.46 -9.60
N ILE A 253 7.89 -1.17 -8.47
CA ILE A 253 8.85 -2.23 -8.13
C ILE A 253 8.75 -3.38 -9.13
N ARG A 254 7.52 -3.81 -9.48
CA ARG A 254 7.28 -4.99 -10.29
C ARG A 254 7.56 -4.78 -11.78
N PHE A 255 7.24 -3.61 -12.32
CA PHE A 255 7.32 -3.37 -13.77
C PHE A 255 8.42 -2.38 -14.14
N ASP A 256 8.54 -1.23 -13.47
CA ASP A 256 9.52 -0.22 -13.87
C ASP A 256 10.95 -0.74 -13.64
N LEU A 257 11.24 -1.33 -12.48
CA LEU A 257 12.57 -1.85 -12.16
C LEU A 257 12.92 -3.07 -13.01
N THR A 258 11.94 -3.93 -13.33
CA THR A 258 12.16 -5.17 -14.09
C THR A 258 12.29 -4.90 -15.58
N LEU A 259 11.37 -4.09 -16.17
CA LEU A 259 11.28 -3.89 -17.61
C LEU A 259 12.20 -2.79 -18.13
N PHE A 260 12.53 -1.80 -17.28
CA PHE A 260 13.26 -0.59 -17.71
C PHE A 260 14.47 -0.27 -16.81
N PRO A 261 15.41 -1.21 -16.53
CA PRO A 261 16.52 -0.99 -15.59
C PRO A 261 17.38 0.25 -15.92
N HIS A 262 17.75 0.45 -17.18
CA HIS A 262 18.52 1.61 -17.62
C HIS A 262 17.79 2.95 -17.38
N ALA A 263 16.49 3.00 -17.74
CA ALA A 263 15.68 4.19 -17.52
C ALA A 263 15.44 4.46 -16.04
N THR A 264 15.18 3.41 -15.26
CA THR A 264 15.05 3.47 -13.78
C THR A 264 16.26 4.16 -13.17
N ARG A 265 17.47 3.78 -13.57
CA ARG A 265 18.71 4.39 -13.07
C ARG A 265 18.87 5.84 -13.54
N THR A 266 18.57 6.13 -14.81
CA THR A 266 18.67 7.46 -15.38
C THR A 266 17.74 8.45 -14.66
N TRP A 267 16.51 8.04 -14.38
CA TRP A 267 15.49 8.89 -13.76
C TRP A 267 15.46 8.82 -12.23
N SER A 268 16.24 7.91 -11.60
CA SER A 268 16.31 7.76 -10.14
C SER A 268 16.57 9.09 -9.40
N PRO A 269 17.53 9.97 -9.79
CA PRO A 269 17.77 11.23 -9.09
C PRO A 269 16.55 12.16 -9.08
N LEU A 270 15.79 12.21 -10.18
CA LEU A 270 14.56 12.99 -10.24
C LEU A 270 13.51 12.43 -9.27
N ILE A 271 13.28 11.11 -9.29
CA ILE A 271 12.25 10.49 -8.45
C ILE A 271 12.64 10.54 -6.97
N LEU A 272 13.92 10.35 -6.62
CA LEU A 272 14.43 10.56 -5.26
C LEU A 272 14.17 11.99 -4.77
N THR A 273 14.38 12.98 -5.64
CA THR A 273 14.10 14.38 -5.32
C THR A 273 12.61 14.61 -5.08
N LEU A 274 11.74 14.11 -5.96
CA LEU A 274 10.29 14.22 -5.81
C LEU A 274 9.79 13.46 -4.56
N ALA A 275 10.39 12.32 -4.24
CA ALA A 275 10.09 11.55 -3.04
C ALA A 275 10.40 12.35 -1.76
N VAL A 276 11.59 12.96 -1.68
CA VAL A 276 11.99 13.81 -0.53
C VAL A 276 11.10 15.05 -0.44
N ILE A 277 10.77 15.70 -1.56
CA ILE A 277 9.80 16.80 -1.56
C ILE A 277 8.45 16.32 -1.03
N GLY A 278 7.98 15.16 -1.47
CA GLY A 278 6.73 14.55 -1.00
C GLY A 278 6.72 14.25 0.49
N ILE A 279 7.84 13.74 1.05
CA ILE A 279 8.03 13.51 2.49
C ILE A 279 7.86 14.82 3.25
N LEU A 280 8.64 15.85 2.89
CA LEU A 280 8.64 17.13 3.60
C LEU A 280 7.32 17.88 3.42
N TYR A 281 6.81 17.93 2.20
CA TYR A 281 5.53 18.58 1.88
C TYR A 281 4.39 17.92 2.65
N GLY A 282 4.28 16.59 2.59
CA GLY A 282 3.23 15.85 3.30
C GLY A 282 3.29 16.10 4.81
N ALA A 283 4.48 16.03 5.40
CA ALA A 283 4.69 16.25 6.83
C ALA A 283 4.37 17.70 7.25
N ILE A 284 4.83 18.70 6.51
CA ILE A 284 4.58 20.13 6.81
C ILE A 284 3.09 20.46 6.68
N VAL A 285 2.43 19.96 5.63
CA VAL A 285 0.99 20.21 5.45
C VAL A 285 0.18 19.47 6.51
N ALA A 286 0.59 18.29 6.97
CA ALA A 286 -0.03 17.58 8.08
C ALA A 286 0.00 18.41 9.38
N CYS A 287 1.10 19.14 9.68
CA CYS A 287 1.19 20.05 10.83
C CYS A 287 0.11 21.13 10.83
N ALA A 288 -0.34 21.58 9.66
CA ALA A 288 -1.33 22.65 9.53
C ALA A 288 -2.79 22.13 9.61
N GLN A 289 -3.01 20.80 9.66
CA GLN A 289 -4.35 20.24 9.68
C GLN A 289 -4.93 20.23 11.11
N ARG A 290 -6.18 20.68 11.23
CA ARG A 290 -7.00 20.57 12.45
C ARG A 290 -7.97 19.39 12.38
N ASP A 291 -8.25 18.90 11.21
CA ASP A 291 -9.03 17.69 10.96
C ASP A 291 -8.11 16.46 11.09
N LEU A 292 -8.40 15.60 12.07
CA LEU A 292 -7.57 14.42 12.38
C LEU A 292 -7.51 13.42 11.22
N LYS A 293 -8.62 13.25 10.47
CA LYS A 293 -8.70 12.37 9.31
C LYS A 293 -7.83 12.90 8.17
N ARG A 294 -7.88 14.21 7.93
CA ARG A 294 -7.07 14.89 6.92
C ARG A 294 -5.59 14.94 7.30
N LEU A 295 -5.27 15.07 8.58
CA LEU A 295 -3.91 14.98 9.10
C LEU A 295 -3.29 13.61 8.76
N VAL A 296 -4.00 12.52 9.04
CA VAL A 296 -3.54 11.16 8.72
C VAL A 296 -3.44 10.94 7.21
N ALA A 297 -4.30 11.57 6.40
CA ALA A 297 -4.21 11.52 4.95
C ALA A 297 -2.91 12.14 4.41
N TYR A 298 -2.48 13.29 4.95
CA TYR A 298 -1.19 13.92 4.60
C TYR A 298 0.01 13.19 5.20
N SER A 299 -0.13 12.61 6.38
CA SER A 299 0.87 11.70 6.96
C SER A 299 1.13 10.51 6.04
N SER A 300 0.05 9.93 5.48
CA SER A 300 0.16 8.83 4.51
C SER A 300 0.92 9.25 3.24
N LEU A 301 0.73 10.49 2.76
CA LEU A 301 1.48 11.02 1.63
C LEU A 301 3.00 11.04 1.90
N ALA A 302 3.42 11.48 3.09
CA ALA A 302 4.82 11.46 3.48
C ALA A 302 5.40 10.04 3.50
N GLN A 303 4.64 9.06 4.00
CA GLN A 303 5.06 7.65 4.03
C GLN A 303 5.19 7.03 2.63
N ILE A 304 4.32 7.39 1.69
CA ILE A 304 4.49 6.99 0.28
C ILE A 304 5.79 7.57 -0.30
N GLY A 305 6.17 8.78 0.09
CA GLY A 305 7.48 9.36 -0.25
C GLY A 305 8.65 8.51 0.26
N PHE A 306 8.59 7.99 1.50
CA PHE A 306 9.60 7.07 2.02
C PHE A 306 9.65 5.75 1.25
N ILE A 307 8.51 5.18 0.85
CA ILE A 307 8.47 3.98 0.01
C ILE A 307 9.18 4.24 -1.32
N ALA A 308 8.89 5.36 -2.00
CA ALA A 308 9.55 5.72 -3.25
C ALA A 308 11.06 5.97 -3.05
N LEU A 309 11.46 6.62 -1.96
CA LEU A 309 12.85 6.86 -1.61
C LEU A 309 13.63 5.54 -1.50
N GLY A 310 13.10 4.56 -0.76
CA GLY A 310 13.72 3.24 -0.60
C GLY A 310 13.74 2.43 -1.89
N THR A 311 12.70 2.55 -2.72
CA THR A 311 12.62 1.86 -4.01
C THR A 311 13.70 2.34 -4.98
N PHE A 312 13.86 3.66 -5.13
CA PHE A 312 14.83 4.26 -6.05
C PHE A 312 16.24 4.43 -5.45
N ALA A 313 16.45 4.04 -4.20
CA ALA A 313 17.78 3.83 -3.66
C ALA A 313 18.53 2.69 -4.39
N LEU A 314 17.80 1.79 -5.02
CA LEU A 314 18.29 0.62 -5.78
C LEU A 314 19.25 -0.27 -4.98
N SER A 315 19.18 -0.25 -3.66
CA SER A 315 19.94 -1.10 -2.75
C SER A 315 19.05 -2.16 -2.12
N THR A 316 19.61 -3.33 -1.77
CA THR A 316 18.86 -4.40 -1.09
C THR A 316 18.16 -3.91 0.17
N GLN A 317 18.88 -3.12 1.01
CA GLN A 317 18.32 -2.59 2.26
C GLN A 317 17.20 -1.59 1.99
N GLY A 318 17.41 -0.65 1.06
CA GLY A 318 16.42 0.37 0.72
C GLY A 318 15.15 -0.25 0.14
N LEU A 319 15.29 -1.17 -0.81
CA LEU A 319 14.16 -1.83 -1.45
C LEU A 319 13.43 -2.80 -0.50
N SER A 320 14.16 -3.58 0.32
CA SER A 320 13.55 -4.41 1.37
C SER A 320 12.80 -3.56 2.40
N GLY A 321 13.39 -2.41 2.78
CA GLY A 321 12.74 -1.42 3.64
C GLY A 321 11.48 -0.84 3.00
N ALA A 322 11.49 -0.53 1.70
CA ALA A 322 10.34 -0.02 0.98
C ALA A 322 9.18 -1.04 0.93
N VAL A 323 9.48 -2.31 0.62
CA VAL A 323 8.47 -3.39 0.61
C VAL A 323 7.90 -3.62 2.02
N LEU A 324 8.78 -3.66 3.05
CA LEU A 324 8.34 -3.78 4.43
C LEU A 324 7.51 -2.56 4.87
N LEU A 325 7.85 -1.35 4.40
CA LEU A 325 7.09 -0.14 4.70
C LEU A 325 5.71 -0.14 4.04
N MET A 326 5.56 -0.71 2.86
CA MET A 326 4.22 -0.90 2.26
C MET A 326 3.30 -1.72 3.17
N LEU A 327 3.80 -2.82 3.75
CA LEU A 327 3.07 -3.63 4.72
C LEU A 327 2.78 -2.84 6.01
N ASN A 328 3.83 -2.30 6.62
CA ASN A 328 3.77 -1.65 7.94
C ASN A 328 2.89 -0.42 7.93
N HIS A 329 3.06 0.45 6.92
CA HIS A 329 2.21 1.62 6.76
C HIS A 329 0.74 1.23 6.53
N GLY A 330 0.46 0.15 5.76
CA GLY A 330 -0.90 -0.33 5.57
C GLY A 330 -1.58 -0.72 6.88
N LEU A 331 -0.87 -1.43 7.78
CA LEU A 331 -1.35 -1.80 9.11
C LEU A 331 -1.57 -0.57 10.01
N ILE A 332 -0.60 0.35 10.03
CA ILE A 332 -0.63 1.56 10.87
C ILE A 332 -1.77 2.47 10.44
N VAL A 333 -1.84 2.83 9.15
CA VAL A 333 -2.88 3.75 8.66
C VAL A 333 -4.26 3.13 8.70
N GLY A 334 -4.35 1.80 8.52
CA GLY A 334 -5.58 1.04 8.71
C GLY A 334 -6.09 1.15 10.14
N ALA A 335 -5.22 0.95 11.14
CA ALA A 335 -5.56 1.13 12.55
C ALA A 335 -5.98 2.58 12.86
N LEU A 336 -5.25 3.58 12.36
CA LEU A 336 -5.56 4.99 12.59
C LEU A 336 -6.93 5.37 12.01
N PHE A 337 -7.24 5.04 10.76
CA PHE A 337 -8.55 5.36 10.17
C PHE A 337 -9.71 4.64 10.83
N ILE A 338 -9.54 3.36 11.26
CA ILE A 338 -10.55 2.64 12.03
C ILE A 338 -10.82 3.36 13.37
N LEU A 339 -9.75 3.73 14.09
CA LEU A 339 -9.87 4.43 15.38
C LEU A 339 -10.49 5.82 15.24
N ILE A 340 -10.13 6.56 14.17
CA ILE A 340 -10.75 7.84 13.83
C ILE A 340 -12.23 7.66 13.52
N GLY A 341 -12.61 6.58 12.85
CA GLY A 341 -14.01 6.24 12.63
C GLY A 341 -14.76 5.98 13.92
N PHE A 342 -14.17 5.26 14.88
CA PHE A 342 -14.76 5.05 16.19
C PHE A 342 -14.85 6.33 17.02
N LEU A 343 -13.90 7.25 16.89
CA LEU A 343 -13.97 8.58 17.48
C LEU A 343 -15.13 9.39 16.89
N TYR A 344 -15.26 9.39 15.57
CA TYR A 344 -16.31 10.11 14.86
C TYR A 344 -17.72 9.62 15.25
N GLU A 345 -17.92 8.30 15.39
CA GLU A 345 -19.21 7.75 15.86
C GLU A 345 -19.64 8.29 17.23
N ARG A 346 -18.67 8.62 18.08
CA ARG A 346 -18.90 9.08 19.46
C ARG A 346 -19.03 10.58 19.55
N ARG A 347 -18.24 11.32 18.74
CA ARG A 347 -18.11 12.76 18.87
C ARG A 347 -18.79 13.54 17.74
N GLY A 348 -19.06 12.90 16.58
CA GLY A 348 -19.64 13.55 15.41
C GLY A 348 -18.71 14.55 14.72
N THR A 349 -17.42 14.60 15.11
CA THR A 349 -16.43 15.55 14.58
C THR A 349 -15.07 14.88 14.41
N TRP A 350 -14.27 15.37 13.45
CA TRP A 350 -12.84 15.04 13.28
C TRP A 350 -11.93 16.20 13.75
N GLN A 351 -12.51 17.34 14.18
CA GLN A 351 -11.74 18.52 14.56
C GLN A 351 -11.02 18.30 15.88
N THR A 352 -9.70 18.42 15.89
CA THR A 352 -8.87 18.18 17.09
C THR A 352 -9.14 19.18 18.21
N ASN A 353 -9.53 20.42 17.87
CA ASN A 353 -9.86 21.46 18.85
C ASN A 353 -11.24 21.30 19.50
N GLU A 354 -12.10 20.41 18.98
CA GLU A 354 -13.42 20.08 19.54
C GLU A 354 -13.41 18.85 20.44
N MET A 355 -12.26 18.18 20.57
CA MET A 355 -12.05 17.00 21.41
C MET A 355 -10.96 17.26 22.45
N ARG A 356 -11.17 16.81 23.69
CA ARG A 356 -10.19 16.99 24.76
C ARG A 356 -10.34 15.97 25.88
N GLY A 357 -9.21 15.51 26.43
CA GLY A 357 -9.21 14.70 27.65
C GLY A 357 -9.79 13.28 27.48
N LEU A 358 -9.90 12.78 26.26
CA LEU A 358 -10.52 11.49 25.96
C LEU A 358 -9.80 10.30 26.62
N GLN A 359 -8.52 10.45 27.00
CA GLN A 359 -7.79 9.40 27.72
C GLN A 359 -8.44 9.05 29.08
N LYS A 360 -9.12 10.00 29.72
CA LYS A 360 -9.77 9.77 31.03
C LYS A 360 -11.07 8.98 30.91
N VAL A 361 -11.76 9.10 29.81
CA VAL A 361 -13.09 8.48 29.60
C VAL A 361 -13.05 7.25 28.67
N ALA A 362 -12.04 7.17 27.81
CA ALA A 362 -11.82 6.07 26.85
C ALA A 362 -10.35 5.60 26.89
N PRO A 363 -9.86 5.04 28.02
CA PRO A 363 -8.45 4.70 28.19
C PRO A 363 -7.96 3.61 27.24
N VAL A 364 -8.78 2.60 26.89
CA VAL A 364 -8.39 1.54 25.95
C VAL A 364 -8.22 2.12 24.57
N MET A 365 -9.16 2.97 24.10
CA MET A 365 -9.05 3.66 22.82
C MET A 365 -7.79 4.54 22.77
N ALA A 366 -7.52 5.28 23.82
CA ALA A 366 -6.32 6.13 23.93
C ALA A 366 -5.03 5.29 23.86
N GLY A 367 -4.97 4.17 24.56
CA GLY A 367 -3.82 3.25 24.52
C GLY A 367 -3.57 2.66 23.15
N VAL A 368 -4.61 2.16 22.48
CA VAL A 368 -4.51 1.61 21.12
C VAL A 368 -4.13 2.69 20.11
N PHE A 369 -4.71 3.89 20.23
CA PHE A 369 -4.35 5.03 19.39
C PHE A 369 -2.89 5.44 19.60
N THR A 370 -2.39 5.40 20.85
CA THR A 370 -0.98 5.64 21.17
C THR A 370 -0.08 4.67 20.42
N VAL A 371 -0.37 3.38 20.43
CA VAL A 371 0.45 2.36 19.73
C VAL A 371 0.48 2.64 18.22
N ALA A 372 -0.67 2.88 17.59
CA ALA A 372 -0.74 3.16 16.15
C ALA A 372 -0.02 4.46 15.78
N MET A 373 -0.17 5.51 16.60
CA MET A 373 0.49 6.80 16.40
C MET A 373 2.00 6.69 16.58
N MET A 374 2.48 6.02 17.65
CA MET A 374 3.92 5.83 17.90
C MET A 374 4.56 4.97 16.80
N ALA A 375 3.83 4.00 16.25
CA ALA A 375 4.28 3.25 15.10
C ALA A 375 4.41 4.14 13.85
N SER A 376 3.49 5.10 13.66
CA SER A 376 3.53 6.07 12.56
C SER A 376 4.65 7.11 12.70
N ILE A 377 5.12 7.38 13.92
CA ILE A 377 6.29 8.23 14.20
C ILE A 377 7.61 7.49 13.91
N GLY A 378 7.58 6.15 13.89
CA GLY A 378 8.78 5.35 13.78
C GLY A 378 9.50 5.14 15.10
N VAL A 379 8.78 4.87 16.20
CA VAL A 379 9.39 4.59 17.51
C VAL A 379 9.97 3.17 17.52
N PRO A 380 11.24 2.98 17.98
CA PRO A 380 11.86 1.66 18.12
C PRO A 380 10.99 0.68 18.93
N GLY A 381 10.90 -0.57 18.48
CA GLY A 381 10.01 -1.60 19.03
C GLY A 381 8.64 -1.67 18.36
N LEU A 382 8.33 -0.75 17.44
CA LEU A 382 7.15 -0.79 16.59
C LEU A 382 7.55 -0.88 15.11
N ASN A 383 6.64 -1.42 14.30
CA ASN A 383 6.93 -1.82 12.92
C ASN A 383 7.34 -0.67 11.99
N GLY A 384 6.87 0.56 12.23
CA GLY A 384 7.24 1.74 11.44
C GLY A 384 8.74 1.99 11.44
N PHE A 385 9.37 1.94 12.63
CA PHE A 385 10.81 2.17 12.78
C PHE A 385 11.65 1.25 11.90
N VAL A 386 11.37 -0.04 11.92
CA VAL A 386 12.19 -1.05 11.20
C VAL A 386 12.25 -0.74 9.72
N SER A 387 11.12 -0.44 9.12
CA SER A 387 11.03 -0.17 7.68
C SER A 387 11.62 1.19 7.30
N GLU A 388 11.33 2.25 8.04
CA GLU A 388 11.89 3.59 7.81
C GLU A 388 13.42 3.59 7.97
N PHE A 389 13.92 2.91 9.00
CA PHE A 389 15.35 2.78 9.25
C PHE A 389 16.07 2.08 8.08
N LEU A 390 15.50 0.97 7.57
CA LEU A 390 16.06 0.26 6.42
C LEU A 390 16.06 1.14 5.15
N VAL A 391 14.98 1.88 4.92
CA VAL A 391 14.89 2.84 3.79
C VAL A 391 15.98 3.90 3.90
N LEU A 392 16.12 4.52 5.08
CA LEU A 392 17.09 5.60 5.29
C LEU A 392 18.54 5.09 5.18
N VAL A 393 18.86 3.94 5.79
CA VAL A 393 20.21 3.35 5.71
C VAL A 393 20.53 2.93 4.27
N GLY A 394 19.60 2.23 3.60
CA GLY A 394 19.81 1.80 2.23
C GLY A 394 19.97 2.98 1.25
N THR A 395 19.21 4.06 1.47
CA THR A 395 19.36 5.29 0.69
C THR A 395 20.64 6.04 1.05
N PHE A 396 21.05 6.07 2.32
CA PHE A 396 22.26 6.78 2.74
C PHE A 396 23.53 6.20 2.11
N VAL A 397 23.60 4.89 1.97
CA VAL A 397 24.76 4.21 1.36
C VAL A 397 24.90 4.57 -0.12
N THR A 398 23.80 4.67 -0.84
CA THR A 398 23.80 4.90 -2.30
C THR A 398 23.63 6.38 -2.67
N HIS A 399 22.79 7.10 -1.92
CA HIS A 399 22.33 8.45 -2.23
C HIS A 399 22.26 9.32 -0.97
N ARG A 400 23.40 9.56 -0.31
CA ARG A 400 23.55 10.16 1.01
C ARG A 400 22.69 11.40 1.27
N TRP A 401 22.71 12.39 0.37
CA TRP A 401 22.05 13.67 0.61
C TRP A 401 20.52 13.58 0.63
N TRP A 402 19.92 12.73 -0.21
CA TRP A 402 18.47 12.51 -0.15
C TRP A 402 18.05 11.87 1.17
N ALA A 403 18.83 10.92 1.69
CA ALA A 403 18.57 10.31 2.99
C ALA A 403 18.67 11.33 4.13
N VAL A 404 19.72 12.18 4.14
CA VAL A 404 19.92 13.22 5.16
C VAL A 404 18.74 14.20 5.20
N VAL A 405 18.26 14.63 4.04
CA VAL A 405 17.11 15.56 3.97
C VAL A 405 15.81 14.85 4.35
N ALA A 406 15.63 13.58 3.98
CA ALA A 406 14.45 12.80 4.32
C ALA A 406 14.26 12.60 5.84
N VAL A 407 15.35 12.51 6.63
CA VAL A 407 15.30 12.41 8.10
C VAL A 407 14.52 13.56 8.72
N ALA A 408 14.56 14.77 8.15
CA ALA A 408 13.78 15.90 8.64
C ALA A 408 12.27 15.60 8.63
N GLY A 409 11.79 14.79 7.67
CA GLY A 409 10.40 14.34 7.62
C GLY A 409 9.97 13.51 8.83
N VAL A 410 10.85 12.66 9.37
CA VAL A 410 10.60 11.86 10.59
C VAL A 410 10.42 12.79 11.79
N ILE A 411 11.28 13.81 11.91
CA ILE A 411 11.19 14.81 13.02
C ILE A 411 9.86 15.56 12.95
N VAL A 412 9.48 16.02 11.75
CA VAL A 412 8.21 16.73 11.56
C VAL A 412 7.02 15.81 11.81
N ALA A 413 7.12 14.51 11.46
CA ALA A 413 6.07 13.53 11.74
C ALA A 413 5.82 13.36 13.24
N ALA A 414 6.88 13.31 14.05
CA ALA A 414 6.76 13.29 15.51
C ALA A 414 6.04 14.53 16.04
N ILE A 415 6.35 15.71 15.51
CA ILE A 415 5.75 16.97 15.96
C ILE A 415 4.23 16.96 15.75
N TYR A 416 3.73 16.71 14.53
CA TYR A 416 2.29 16.81 14.26
C TYR A 416 1.48 15.69 14.89
N LEU A 417 2.01 14.48 14.95
CA LEU A 417 1.29 13.35 15.56
C LEU A 417 1.19 13.49 17.07
N LEU A 418 2.29 13.85 17.75
CA LEU A 418 2.26 14.09 19.19
C LEU A 418 1.38 15.28 19.54
N TRP A 419 1.43 16.35 18.75
CA TRP A 419 0.54 17.50 18.94
C TRP A 419 -0.93 17.11 18.81
N ALA A 420 -1.30 16.39 17.75
CA ALA A 420 -2.68 15.94 17.53
C ALA A 420 -3.15 15.02 18.68
N TYR A 421 -2.31 14.10 19.11
CA TYR A 421 -2.61 13.23 20.25
C TYR A 421 -2.84 14.02 21.54
N GLN A 422 -1.98 14.98 21.86
CA GLN A 422 -2.11 15.82 23.05
C GLN A 422 -3.40 16.62 23.01
N GLN A 423 -3.79 17.16 21.85
CA GLN A 423 -5.05 17.92 21.72
C GLN A 423 -6.27 17.03 22.03
N VAL A 424 -6.33 15.85 21.48
CA VAL A 424 -7.51 14.95 21.55
C VAL A 424 -7.58 14.22 22.90
N PHE A 425 -6.45 13.65 23.36
CA PHE A 425 -6.46 12.69 24.47
C PHE A 425 -6.10 13.30 25.81
N HIS A 426 -5.31 14.39 25.87
CA HIS A 426 -4.88 14.98 27.12
C HIS A 426 -5.80 16.13 27.58
N GLY A 427 -5.71 16.45 28.86
CA GLY A 427 -6.44 17.57 29.51
C GLY A 427 -7.64 17.10 30.31
N VAL A 428 -8.60 18.00 30.48
CA VAL A 428 -9.86 17.74 31.19
C VAL A 428 -10.97 17.58 30.16
N PRO A 429 -11.74 16.48 30.19
CA PRO A 429 -12.84 16.29 29.28
C PRO A 429 -13.85 17.42 29.34
N GLY A 430 -14.29 17.91 28.18
CA GLY A 430 -15.43 18.80 28.07
C GLY A 430 -16.76 18.07 28.35
N PRO A 431 -17.89 18.79 28.43
CA PRO A 431 -19.19 18.16 28.71
C PRO A 431 -19.59 17.07 27.73
N ASP A 432 -19.27 17.25 26.45
CA ASP A 432 -19.56 16.28 25.40
C ASP A 432 -18.53 15.14 25.38
N ASP A 433 -17.26 15.43 25.71
CA ASP A 433 -16.20 14.43 25.81
C ASP A 433 -16.45 13.49 27.00
N ALA A 434 -16.97 14.01 28.12
CA ALA A 434 -17.27 13.23 29.31
C ALA A 434 -18.34 12.13 29.08
N ARG A 435 -19.15 12.25 28.04
CA ARG A 435 -20.16 11.25 27.63
C ARG A 435 -19.59 10.18 26.68
N THR A 436 -18.35 10.32 26.24
CA THR A 436 -17.70 9.36 25.33
C THR A 436 -17.45 8.05 26.08
N HIS A 437 -17.87 6.95 25.50
CA HIS A 437 -17.60 5.61 26.03
C HIS A 437 -16.40 4.95 25.33
N ASP A 438 -15.71 4.06 26.04
CA ASP A 438 -14.55 3.36 25.51
C ASP A 438 -14.91 2.32 24.42
N LEU A 439 -13.92 1.65 23.85
CA LEU A 439 -14.08 0.66 22.79
C LEU A 439 -14.99 -0.50 23.22
N LYS A 440 -16.00 -0.77 22.41
CA LYS A 440 -16.89 -1.94 22.56
C LYS A 440 -16.13 -3.24 22.29
N PRO A 441 -16.59 -4.41 22.77
CA PRO A 441 -15.91 -5.69 22.53
C PRO A 441 -15.62 -5.99 21.05
N VAL A 442 -16.56 -5.71 20.16
CA VAL A 442 -16.38 -5.90 18.71
C VAL A 442 -15.32 -4.96 18.15
N GLU A 443 -15.28 -3.70 18.60
CA GLU A 443 -14.27 -2.72 18.17
C GLU A 443 -12.87 -3.13 18.65
N ARG A 444 -12.76 -3.67 19.88
CA ARG A 444 -11.49 -4.24 20.38
C ARG A 444 -11.05 -5.43 19.53
N LEU A 445 -11.98 -6.30 19.14
CA LEU A 445 -11.67 -7.42 18.24
C LEU A 445 -11.16 -6.97 16.88
N VAL A 446 -11.68 -5.86 16.34
CA VAL A 446 -11.24 -5.29 15.06
C VAL A 446 -9.83 -4.71 15.14
N VAL A 447 -9.50 -3.96 16.20
CA VAL A 447 -8.19 -3.30 16.32
C VAL A 447 -7.09 -4.21 16.87
N ALA A 448 -7.45 -5.28 17.64
CA ALA A 448 -6.48 -6.17 18.26
C ALA A 448 -5.49 -6.82 17.27
N PRO A 449 -5.92 -7.42 16.14
CA PRO A 449 -4.98 -8.02 15.19
C PRO A 449 -4.01 -7.00 14.59
N LEU A 450 -4.46 -5.75 14.37
CA LEU A 450 -3.60 -4.69 13.86
C LEU A 450 -2.54 -4.30 14.89
N VAL A 451 -2.93 -4.11 16.16
CA VAL A 451 -1.98 -3.79 17.24
C VAL A 451 -0.97 -4.94 17.43
N ILE A 452 -1.45 -6.18 17.44
CA ILE A 452 -0.59 -7.36 17.58
C ILE A 452 0.44 -7.41 16.44
N LEU A 453 0.02 -7.20 15.20
CA LEU A 453 0.93 -7.20 14.05
C LEU A 453 1.90 -6.01 14.07
N ILE A 454 1.45 -4.82 14.48
CA ILE A 454 2.30 -3.64 14.62
C ILE A 454 3.43 -3.89 15.63
N VAL A 455 3.11 -4.46 16.79
CA VAL A 455 4.10 -4.77 17.84
C VAL A 455 4.98 -5.95 17.41
N PHE A 456 4.37 -7.04 16.89
CA PHE A 456 5.10 -8.22 16.44
C PHE A 456 6.15 -7.88 15.39
N LEU A 457 5.77 -7.14 14.33
CA LEU A 457 6.67 -6.76 13.25
C LEU A 457 7.71 -5.70 13.69
N GLY A 458 7.45 -4.97 14.77
CA GLY A 458 8.40 -4.05 15.37
C GLY A 458 9.49 -4.74 16.20
N VAL A 459 9.13 -5.83 16.88
CA VAL A 459 10.05 -6.59 17.74
C VAL A 459 10.74 -7.72 16.95
N TYR A 460 10.02 -8.40 16.07
CA TYR A 460 10.51 -9.57 15.33
C TYR A 460 10.17 -9.50 13.83
N PRO A 461 10.81 -8.60 13.05
CA PRO A 461 10.56 -8.44 11.62
C PRO A 461 11.18 -9.56 10.76
N LYS A 462 12.07 -10.38 11.35
CA LYS A 462 12.87 -11.40 10.65
C LYS A 462 12.04 -12.32 9.74
N PRO A 463 10.89 -12.91 10.16
CA PRO A 463 10.12 -13.83 9.31
C PRO A 463 9.60 -13.20 8.02
N VAL A 464 9.38 -11.89 8.03
CA VAL A 464 8.95 -11.12 6.85
C VAL A 464 10.15 -10.78 5.98
N LEU A 465 11.25 -10.31 6.58
CA LEU A 465 12.46 -9.96 5.84
C LEU A 465 13.12 -11.18 5.19
N ASP A 466 13.12 -12.35 5.83
CA ASP A 466 13.67 -13.58 5.27
C ASP A 466 12.97 -14.01 3.97
N ARG A 467 11.71 -13.64 3.79
CA ARG A 467 10.94 -13.89 2.55
C ARG A 467 11.04 -12.76 1.52
N ILE A 468 11.11 -11.49 1.97
CA ILE A 468 11.24 -10.33 1.09
C ILE A 468 12.63 -10.28 0.45
N THR A 469 13.68 -10.47 1.24
CA THR A 469 15.08 -10.24 0.82
C THR A 469 15.50 -11.07 -0.39
N PRO A 470 15.16 -12.37 -0.52
CA PRO A 470 15.52 -13.14 -1.71
C PRO A 470 14.96 -12.57 -3.01
N SER A 471 13.67 -12.17 -3.03
CA SER A 471 13.04 -11.58 -4.21
C SER A 471 13.61 -10.19 -4.52
N VAL A 472 13.91 -9.40 -3.49
CA VAL A 472 14.56 -8.09 -3.63
C VAL A 472 15.99 -8.25 -4.17
N ASN A 473 16.77 -9.21 -3.65
CA ASN A 473 18.12 -9.48 -4.14
C ASN A 473 18.13 -9.87 -5.61
N GLN A 474 17.19 -10.71 -6.03
CA GLN A 474 17.05 -11.09 -7.43
C GLN A 474 16.74 -9.87 -8.32
N LEU A 475 15.85 -8.98 -7.88
CA LEU A 475 15.49 -7.77 -8.62
C LEU A 475 16.65 -6.78 -8.68
N VAL A 476 17.35 -6.53 -7.56
CA VAL A 476 18.55 -5.67 -7.53
C VAL A 476 19.65 -6.22 -8.41
N ALA A 477 19.93 -7.53 -8.32
CA ALA A 477 20.93 -8.20 -9.17
C ALA A 477 20.57 -8.10 -10.66
N HIS A 478 19.30 -8.22 -11.03
CA HIS A 478 18.83 -7.99 -12.40
C HIS A 478 19.14 -6.56 -12.87
N VAL A 479 18.81 -5.55 -12.07
CA VAL A 479 19.09 -4.14 -12.40
C VAL A 479 20.60 -3.91 -12.54
N GLU A 480 21.40 -4.45 -11.64
CA GLU A 480 22.88 -4.33 -11.69
C GLU A 480 23.49 -5.01 -12.93
N GLN A 481 23.05 -6.22 -13.22
CA GLN A 481 23.52 -6.99 -14.37
C GLN A 481 23.22 -6.27 -15.70
N VAL A 482 21.99 -5.79 -15.87
CA VAL A 482 21.58 -5.10 -17.09
C VAL A 482 22.29 -3.74 -17.24
N THR A 483 22.46 -3.00 -16.14
CA THR A 483 23.06 -1.65 -16.18
C THR A 483 24.60 -1.65 -16.10
N GLY A 484 25.22 -2.81 -15.85
CA GLY A 484 26.69 -2.95 -15.73
C GLY A 484 27.29 -2.25 -14.50
N THR A 485 26.51 -2.05 -13.44
CA THR A 485 26.95 -1.28 -12.27
C THR A 485 26.72 -2.05 -10.99
N HIS A 486 27.76 -2.19 -10.18
CA HIS A 486 27.68 -2.77 -8.84
C HIS A 486 27.50 -1.68 -7.79
N GLN A 487 26.57 -1.87 -6.86
CA GLN A 487 26.43 -1.00 -5.72
C GLN A 487 27.38 -1.46 -4.59
N PRO A 488 27.89 -0.52 -3.75
CA PRO A 488 28.70 -0.90 -2.61
C PRO A 488 27.88 -1.79 -1.66
N ALA A 489 28.36 -3.00 -1.43
CA ALA A 489 27.79 -3.88 -0.40
C ALA A 489 27.95 -3.18 0.95
N VAL A 490 26.88 -3.09 1.73
CA VAL A 490 27.01 -2.78 3.16
C VAL A 490 27.76 -3.97 3.78
N ALA A 491 28.93 -3.72 4.33
CA ALA A 491 29.74 -4.74 5.00
C ALA A 491 28.87 -5.36 6.11
N THR A 492 28.38 -6.56 5.87
CA THR A 492 27.88 -7.43 6.93
C THR A 492 29.14 -8.07 7.52
N ASP A 493 29.59 -7.57 8.65
CA ASP A 493 30.57 -8.28 9.51
C ASP A 493 29.94 -9.61 9.94
N GLY A 494 30.19 -10.63 9.15
CA GLY A 494 29.76 -12.00 9.34
C GLY A 494 30.95 -12.91 9.14
N THR A 495 31.79 -13.00 10.17
CA THR A 495 32.58 -14.19 10.51
C THR A 495 32.80 -15.24 9.40
N SER A 496 33.85 -15.12 8.65
CA SER A 496 34.56 -16.28 8.11
C SER A 496 35.98 -16.24 8.62
N GLY A 497 36.16 -16.71 9.86
CA GLY A 497 37.42 -17.15 10.37
C GLY A 497 37.85 -18.42 9.63
N THR A 498 38.59 -18.27 8.56
CA THR A 498 39.43 -19.35 8.04
C THR A 498 40.74 -19.29 8.80
N GLY A 499 40.84 -20.14 9.83
CA GLY A 499 42.11 -20.49 10.46
C GLY A 499 43.01 -21.08 9.39
N GLY A 500 43.98 -20.30 8.99
CA GLY A 500 45.21 -20.85 8.38
C GLY A 500 46.10 -21.37 9.51
N GLN A 501 46.33 -22.65 9.54
CA GLN A 501 47.45 -23.24 10.29
C GLN A 501 48.69 -23.31 9.40
N PRO A 502 49.87 -23.31 10.06
CA PRO A 502 51.17 -23.09 9.46
C PRO A 502 51.65 -24.20 8.55
#